data_8ba135b8fdafe29bc092dac045f1dc2a
#
_entry.id   8ba135b8fdafe29bc092dac045f1dc2a
#
_cell.length_a   1.000
_cell.length_b   1.000
_cell.length_c   1.000
_cell.angle_alpha   90.00
_cell.angle_beta   90.00
_cell.angle_gamma   90.00
#
_symmetry.space_group_name_H-M   'P 1'
#
loop_
_entity.id
_entity.type
_entity.pdbx_description
1 polymer ?
#
loop_
_entity_poly.entity_id
_entity_poly.type
_entity_poly.pdbx_seq_one_letter_code
_entity_poly.pdbx_strand_id
1 'polypeptide(L)'
;LMDDPEAFRLHCPDLPLEQRTLWEVNYTTGSTSDPTPLYVTTHDYVAYLGLAKRVGEISGIREDDVLMNLFPLTPAPMGAFMRSPMNAYATGATITAALVGAPFGDFNMHRSLDEAVYMIERHRATVLWGITSFVRRAIIRATELGVDFSSVRMCSITGEASTPEMREDIRERLREHGVKNPIMFDRYGSTEAGGMAQCHEDGDWHNPAPDLLFQEVVDPETGKRLPDGERGALAITQLNRRGTCLVRYLVGDIVSLTHEPCPHCGRGGDRVVPPIVRTKDLVKVKGMLINPTVLLESLTAVKGLDEFQVVLTRQDESDAFSMDEMIVRVASARSDRDGVVSEVTDAAQTAARIRPKIDFVEASDIYDPAKESKAVRLVDKR
;
A
#
# COMPACT_ATOMS: atom_id res chain seq x y z
N LEU A 1 0.55 -3.07 -21.63
CA LEU A 1 -0.47 -2.18 -21.06
C LEU A 1 0.04 -0.74 -20.95
N MET A 2 1.25 -0.51 -20.45
CA MET A 2 1.83 0.84 -20.32
C MET A 2 2.07 1.51 -21.68
N ASP A 3 2.52 0.75 -22.67
CA ASP A 3 2.86 1.30 -23.99
C ASP A 3 1.63 1.55 -24.87
N ASP A 4 0.58 0.73 -24.72
CA ASP A 4 -0.68 0.86 -25.46
C ASP A 4 -1.86 0.39 -24.59
N PRO A 5 -2.43 1.27 -23.76
CA PRO A 5 -3.58 0.93 -22.92
C PRO A 5 -4.86 0.62 -23.73
N GLU A 6 -5.01 1.24 -24.90
CA GLU A 6 -6.19 1.06 -25.76
C GLU A 6 -6.26 -0.36 -26.35
N ALA A 7 -5.13 -1.03 -26.57
CA ALA A 7 -5.08 -2.41 -27.05
C ALA A 7 -5.73 -3.41 -26.08
N PHE A 8 -5.87 -3.04 -24.82
CA PHE A 8 -6.50 -3.87 -23.78
C PHE A 8 -7.98 -3.53 -23.56
N ARG A 9 -8.50 -2.56 -24.28
CA ARG A 9 -9.91 -2.17 -24.19
C ARG A 9 -10.76 -3.03 -25.08
N LEU A 10 -11.89 -3.54 -24.56
CA LEU A 10 -12.85 -4.29 -25.35
C LEU A 10 -13.64 -3.34 -26.26
N HIS A 11 -13.46 -3.48 -27.57
CA HIS A 11 -14.22 -2.78 -28.60
C HIS A 11 -15.24 -3.72 -29.23
N CYS A 12 -16.45 -3.71 -28.73
CA CYS A 12 -17.55 -4.51 -29.27
C CYS A 12 -18.82 -3.63 -29.39
N PRO A 13 -19.13 -3.10 -30.59
CA PRO A 13 -20.24 -2.18 -30.78
C PRO A 13 -21.62 -2.83 -30.55
N ASP A 14 -21.69 -4.15 -30.64
CA ASP A 14 -22.95 -4.91 -30.49
C ASP A 14 -23.30 -5.20 -29.04
N LEU A 15 -22.41 -4.91 -28.10
CA LEU A 15 -22.69 -5.04 -26.67
C LEU A 15 -23.72 -4.00 -26.21
N PRO A 16 -24.54 -4.32 -25.18
CA PRO A 16 -25.41 -3.36 -24.51
C PRO A 16 -24.66 -2.09 -24.09
N LEU A 17 -25.36 -0.97 -24.01
CA LEU A 17 -24.77 0.35 -23.77
C LEU A 17 -23.91 0.37 -22.48
N GLU A 18 -24.41 -0.22 -21.39
CA GLU A 18 -23.72 -0.32 -20.11
C GLU A 18 -22.42 -1.14 -20.14
N GLN A 19 -22.27 -2.01 -21.14
CA GLN A 19 -21.07 -2.83 -21.32
C GLN A 19 -20.02 -2.20 -22.25
N ARG A 20 -20.36 -1.14 -22.96
CA ARG A 20 -19.44 -0.44 -23.90
C ARG A 20 -19.20 1.02 -23.56
N THR A 21 -20.07 1.64 -22.76
CA THR A 21 -19.89 3.03 -22.33
C THR A 21 -18.88 3.09 -21.18
N LEU A 22 -17.85 3.91 -21.35
CA LEU A 22 -16.91 4.18 -20.28
C LEU A 22 -17.58 5.02 -19.20
N TRP A 23 -17.47 4.54 -17.95
CA TRP A 23 -17.94 5.23 -16.77
C TRP A 23 -16.82 6.01 -16.09
N GLU A 24 -15.66 5.40 -16.00
CA GLU A 24 -14.54 5.89 -15.22
C GLU A 24 -13.21 5.51 -15.88
N VAL A 25 -12.22 6.37 -15.75
CA VAL A 25 -10.83 6.07 -16.07
C VAL A 25 -10.02 6.23 -14.80
N ASN A 26 -9.44 5.14 -14.31
CA ASN A 26 -8.53 5.13 -13.18
C ASN A 26 -7.09 5.05 -13.67
N TYR A 27 -6.18 5.59 -12.89
CA TYR A 27 -4.76 5.55 -13.21
C TYR A 27 -3.98 4.78 -12.15
N THR A 28 -2.91 4.13 -12.61
CA THR A 28 -1.88 3.61 -11.71
C THR A 28 -1.10 4.77 -11.08
N THR A 29 -0.37 4.50 -9.98
CA THR A 29 0.39 5.55 -9.29
C THR A 29 1.60 6.08 -10.06
N GLY A 30 2.02 5.39 -11.14
CA GLY A 30 3.12 5.82 -12.01
C GLY A 30 4.45 6.04 -11.29
N SER A 31 4.84 5.19 -10.35
CA SER A 31 6.07 5.37 -9.54
C SER A 31 7.36 5.36 -10.37
N THR A 32 7.34 4.84 -11.59
CA THR A 32 8.52 4.69 -12.47
C THR A 32 8.28 5.15 -13.91
N SER A 33 7.03 5.51 -14.25
CA SER A 33 6.60 5.93 -15.61
C SER A 33 5.35 6.78 -15.50
N ASP A 34 4.86 7.29 -16.64
CA ASP A 34 3.58 7.97 -16.70
C ASP A 34 2.45 7.06 -16.16
N PRO A 35 1.47 7.64 -15.44
CA PRO A 35 0.32 6.89 -14.94
C PRO A 35 -0.42 6.18 -16.07
N THR A 36 -0.63 4.88 -15.95
CA THR A 36 -1.33 4.08 -16.97
C THR A 36 -2.83 4.13 -16.73
N PRO A 37 -3.65 4.51 -17.73
CA PRO A 37 -5.11 4.51 -17.62
C PRO A 37 -5.67 3.09 -17.66
N LEU A 38 -6.66 2.85 -16.82
CA LEU A 38 -7.50 1.65 -16.83
C LEU A 38 -8.96 2.06 -17.00
N TYR A 39 -9.58 1.52 -18.01
CA TYR A 39 -10.94 1.86 -18.41
C TYR A 39 -11.97 0.98 -17.67
N VAL A 40 -13.03 1.60 -17.21
CA VAL A 40 -14.12 0.96 -16.44
C VAL A 40 -15.45 1.32 -17.08
N THR A 41 -16.21 0.32 -17.49
CA THR A 41 -17.59 0.51 -17.97
C THR A 41 -18.58 0.52 -16.81
N THR A 42 -19.83 0.90 -17.06
CA THR A 42 -20.90 0.79 -16.07
C THR A 42 -21.07 -0.64 -15.57
N HIS A 43 -20.95 -1.63 -16.46
CA HIS A 43 -20.97 -3.05 -16.11
C HIS A 43 -19.85 -3.40 -15.12
N ASP A 44 -18.63 -2.96 -15.41
CA ASP A 44 -17.48 -3.19 -14.52
C ASP A 44 -17.67 -2.53 -13.16
N TYR A 45 -18.24 -1.33 -13.14
CA TYR A 45 -18.51 -0.59 -11.91
C TYR A 45 -19.50 -1.34 -10.99
N VAL A 46 -20.58 -1.89 -11.56
CA VAL A 46 -21.54 -2.70 -10.80
C VAL A 46 -20.87 -3.96 -10.22
N ALA A 47 -20.00 -4.62 -11.00
CA ALA A 47 -19.23 -5.76 -10.51
C ALA A 47 -18.29 -5.38 -9.34
N TYR A 48 -17.67 -4.21 -9.41
CA TYR A 48 -16.85 -3.68 -8.31
C TYR A 48 -17.65 -3.38 -7.04
N LEU A 49 -18.91 -2.96 -7.12
CA LEU A 49 -19.75 -2.81 -5.92
C LEU A 49 -19.93 -4.14 -5.21
N GLY A 50 -20.14 -5.22 -5.95
CA GLY A 50 -20.19 -6.57 -5.39
C GLY A 50 -18.88 -7.00 -4.72
N LEU A 51 -17.75 -6.72 -5.36
CA LEU A 51 -16.43 -6.95 -4.79
C LEU A 51 -16.24 -6.12 -3.51
N ALA A 52 -16.58 -4.83 -3.53
CA ALA A 52 -16.45 -3.93 -2.39
C ALA A 52 -17.25 -4.40 -1.17
N LYS A 53 -18.47 -4.92 -1.39
CA LYS A 53 -19.30 -5.52 -0.35
C LYS A 53 -18.57 -6.71 0.31
N ARG A 54 -18.06 -7.64 -0.48
CA ARG A 54 -17.35 -8.82 0.01
C ARG A 54 -16.06 -8.43 0.76
N VAL A 55 -15.33 -7.42 0.28
CA VAL A 55 -14.17 -6.85 1.00
C VAL A 55 -14.58 -6.32 2.37
N GLY A 56 -15.67 -5.56 2.45
CA GLY A 56 -16.18 -5.04 3.71
C GLY A 56 -16.58 -6.14 4.68
N GLU A 57 -17.28 -7.17 4.19
CA GLU A 57 -17.67 -8.35 4.98
C GLU A 57 -16.47 -9.14 5.51
N ILE A 58 -15.43 -9.32 4.69
CA ILE A 58 -14.19 -10.01 5.10
C ILE A 58 -13.45 -9.20 6.18
N SER A 59 -13.33 -7.89 5.98
CA SER A 59 -12.60 -6.99 6.88
C SER A 59 -13.41 -6.52 8.08
N GLY A 60 -14.68 -6.90 8.21
CA GLY A 60 -15.54 -6.50 9.34
C GLY A 60 -15.84 -4.99 9.38
N ILE A 61 -16.02 -4.36 8.22
CA ILE A 61 -16.58 -3.01 8.12
C ILE A 61 -18.07 -3.08 8.45
N ARG A 62 -18.57 -2.13 9.22
CA ARG A 62 -19.93 -2.09 9.75
C ARG A 62 -20.72 -0.91 9.21
N GLU A 63 -22.04 -1.00 9.25
CA GLU A 63 -22.93 0.08 8.82
C GLU A 63 -22.84 1.34 9.70
N ASP A 64 -22.43 1.19 10.97
CA ASP A 64 -22.21 2.29 11.90
C ASP A 64 -20.79 2.91 11.83
N ASP A 65 -19.93 2.39 10.94
CA ASP A 65 -18.60 2.96 10.73
C ASP A 65 -18.63 4.30 10.01
N VAL A 66 -17.67 5.12 10.36
CA VAL A 66 -17.31 6.35 9.66
C VAL A 66 -15.91 6.20 9.09
N LEU A 67 -15.84 6.01 7.78
CA LEU A 67 -14.59 5.85 7.05
C LEU A 67 -13.99 7.23 6.73
N MET A 68 -12.74 7.45 7.11
CA MET A 68 -11.94 8.58 6.66
C MET A 68 -11.05 8.15 5.51
N ASN A 69 -11.34 8.63 4.30
CA ASN A 69 -10.49 8.41 3.14
C ASN A 69 -9.26 9.33 3.22
N LEU A 70 -8.11 8.74 3.47
CA LEU A 70 -6.80 9.39 3.58
C LEU A 70 -5.90 9.13 2.36
N PHE A 71 -6.46 8.60 1.28
CA PHE A 71 -5.68 8.52 0.03
C PHE A 71 -5.46 9.91 -0.54
N PRO A 72 -4.26 10.19 -1.08
CA PRO A 72 -3.95 11.50 -1.61
C PRO A 72 -4.74 11.78 -2.89
N LEU A 73 -5.10 13.05 -3.06
CA LEU A 73 -5.45 13.58 -4.36
C LEU A 73 -4.19 13.68 -5.21
N THR A 74 -4.28 13.19 -6.42
CA THR A 74 -3.18 13.21 -7.40
C THR A 74 -3.69 13.80 -8.71
N PRO A 75 -2.80 14.36 -9.57
CA PRO A 75 -3.20 14.92 -10.88
C PRO A 75 -3.95 13.93 -11.76
N ALA A 76 -3.57 12.64 -11.68
CA ALA A 76 -4.30 11.55 -12.32
C ALA A 76 -5.15 10.82 -11.27
N PRO A 77 -6.47 10.64 -11.50
CA PRO A 77 -7.36 10.00 -10.52
C PRO A 77 -6.92 8.59 -10.15
N MET A 78 -6.44 8.43 -8.92
CA MET A 78 -5.98 7.15 -8.40
C MET A 78 -7.15 6.23 -8.07
N GLY A 79 -7.08 4.96 -8.51
CA GLY A 79 -8.11 3.96 -8.24
C GLY A 79 -8.41 3.77 -6.74
N ALA A 80 -7.40 3.86 -5.88
CA ALA A 80 -7.60 3.74 -4.43
C ALA A 80 -8.48 4.87 -3.86
N PHE A 81 -8.26 6.13 -4.29
CA PHE A 81 -9.10 7.27 -3.89
C PHE A 81 -10.52 7.14 -4.44
N MET A 82 -10.64 6.86 -5.76
CA MET A 82 -11.92 6.80 -6.47
C MET A 82 -12.82 5.67 -5.99
N ARG A 83 -12.23 4.52 -5.59
CA ARG A 83 -12.96 3.32 -5.16
C ARG A 83 -13.30 3.29 -3.66
N SER A 84 -12.72 4.15 -2.84
CA SER A 84 -13.03 4.22 -1.41
C SER A 84 -14.53 4.42 -1.14
N PRO A 85 -15.26 5.31 -1.84
CA PRO A 85 -16.71 5.47 -1.65
C PRO A 85 -17.51 4.20 -1.92
N MET A 86 -17.05 3.33 -2.84
CA MET A 86 -17.74 2.08 -3.15
C MET A 86 -17.78 1.13 -1.95
N ASN A 87 -16.69 1.09 -1.16
CA ASN A 87 -16.63 0.23 0.02
C ASN A 87 -17.62 0.70 1.10
N ALA A 88 -17.73 2.00 1.32
CA ALA A 88 -18.69 2.56 2.25
C ALA A 88 -20.13 2.33 1.75
N TYR A 89 -20.41 2.68 0.49
CA TYR A 89 -21.73 2.47 -0.11
C TYR A 89 -22.17 1.01 -0.02
N ALA A 90 -21.28 0.07 -0.37
CA ALA A 90 -21.60 -1.36 -0.41
C ALA A 90 -21.83 -1.97 1.00
N THR A 91 -21.30 -1.37 2.04
CA THR A 91 -21.45 -1.83 3.44
C THR A 91 -22.46 -1.01 4.26
N GLY A 92 -22.99 0.09 3.70
CA GLY A 92 -23.87 1.01 4.42
C GLY A 92 -23.16 1.98 5.37
N ALA A 93 -21.83 1.98 5.37
CA ALA A 93 -21.03 2.87 6.22
C ALA A 93 -21.02 4.32 5.70
N THR A 94 -20.74 5.26 6.59
CA THR A 94 -20.51 6.66 6.21
C THR A 94 -19.08 6.81 5.71
N ILE A 95 -18.85 7.71 4.73
CA ILE A 95 -17.50 8.07 4.30
C ILE A 95 -17.33 9.58 4.14
N THR A 96 -16.17 10.07 4.51
CA THR A 96 -15.67 11.40 4.15
C THR A 96 -14.21 11.31 3.70
N ALA A 97 -13.74 12.32 2.99
CA ALA A 97 -12.36 12.37 2.49
C ALA A 97 -11.61 13.55 3.09
N ALA A 98 -10.42 13.31 3.58
CA ALA A 98 -9.56 14.36 4.11
C ALA A 98 -8.96 15.24 3.00
N LEU A 99 -9.01 14.82 1.73
CA LEU A 99 -8.49 15.55 0.57
C LEU A 99 -7.01 15.94 0.74
N VAL A 100 -6.22 14.99 1.22
CA VAL A 100 -4.78 15.17 1.42
C VAL A 100 -4.00 15.00 0.12
N GLY A 101 -2.73 15.37 0.11
CA GLY A 101 -1.84 15.20 -1.04
C GLY A 101 -0.95 16.42 -1.25
N ALA A 102 -0.04 16.34 -2.22
CA ALA A 102 0.81 17.45 -2.60
C ALA A 102 0.02 18.48 -3.41
N PRO A 103 0.22 19.79 -3.20
CA PRO A 103 -0.37 20.85 -4.02
C PRO A 103 -0.04 20.64 -5.50
N PHE A 104 -1.03 20.87 -6.37
CA PHE A 104 -0.86 20.77 -7.82
C PHE A 104 -1.32 22.06 -8.50
N GLY A 105 -0.39 22.77 -9.16
CA GLY A 105 -0.65 24.04 -9.79
C GLY A 105 -1.04 25.16 -8.81
N ASP A 106 -1.69 26.19 -9.32
CA ASP A 106 -2.10 27.37 -8.55
C ASP A 106 -3.39 27.18 -7.74
N PHE A 107 -4.10 26.07 -7.98
CA PHE A 107 -5.37 25.76 -7.32
C PHE A 107 -5.15 24.75 -6.19
N ASN A 108 -4.98 25.25 -4.99
CA ASN A 108 -4.77 24.40 -3.81
C ASN A 108 -6.09 23.94 -3.19
N MET A 109 -6.48 22.71 -3.44
CA MET A 109 -7.62 22.03 -2.79
C MET A 109 -7.21 21.10 -1.65
N HIS A 110 -5.92 20.91 -1.45
CA HIS A 110 -5.41 19.94 -0.49
C HIS A 110 -5.47 20.49 0.92
N ARG A 111 -5.85 19.63 1.85
CA ARG A 111 -5.71 19.91 3.27
C ARG A 111 -4.35 19.49 3.77
N SER A 112 -3.84 20.26 4.72
CA SER A 112 -2.64 19.92 5.47
C SER A 112 -2.86 18.67 6.33
N LEU A 113 -1.77 18.10 6.82
CA LEU A 113 -1.81 17.00 7.77
C LEU A 113 -2.63 17.36 9.02
N ASP A 114 -2.44 18.58 9.54
CA ASP A 114 -3.16 19.06 10.74
C ASP A 114 -4.67 19.14 10.50
N GLU A 115 -5.08 19.68 9.35
CA GLU A 115 -6.49 19.73 8.99
C GLU A 115 -7.10 18.33 8.83
N ALA A 116 -6.34 17.39 8.26
CA ALA A 116 -6.78 16.00 8.15
C ALA A 116 -6.96 15.34 9.53
N VAL A 117 -6.03 15.60 10.47
CA VAL A 117 -6.11 15.12 11.86
C VAL A 117 -7.35 15.69 12.56
N TYR A 118 -7.61 16.99 12.47
CA TYR A 118 -8.83 17.59 13.03
C TYR A 118 -10.12 17.09 12.37
N MET A 119 -10.08 16.72 11.10
CA MET A 119 -11.23 16.09 10.43
C MET A 119 -11.54 14.69 10.99
N ILE A 120 -10.52 13.89 11.30
CA ILE A 120 -10.68 12.56 11.90
C ILE A 120 -11.43 12.69 13.24
N GLU A 121 -10.98 13.60 14.11
CA GLU A 121 -11.66 13.91 15.39
C GLU A 121 -13.07 14.42 15.17
N ARG A 122 -13.23 15.49 14.36
CA ARG A 122 -14.51 16.16 14.11
C ARG A 122 -15.60 15.22 13.65
N HIS A 123 -15.26 14.29 12.75
CA HIS A 123 -16.20 13.31 12.20
C HIS A 123 -16.28 12.04 13.04
N ARG A 124 -15.49 11.95 14.14
CA ARG A 124 -15.37 10.75 14.97
C ARG A 124 -15.15 9.51 14.11
N ALA A 125 -14.17 9.60 13.19
CA ALA A 125 -13.89 8.54 12.27
C ALA A 125 -13.54 7.24 13.02
N THR A 126 -14.13 6.13 12.59
CA THR A 126 -13.92 4.81 13.20
C THR A 126 -12.95 3.96 12.39
N VAL A 127 -12.81 4.24 11.09
CA VAL A 127 -11.92 3.54 10.18
C VAL A 127 -11.05 4.55 9.44
N LEU A 128 -9.74 4.44 9.60
CA LEU A 128 -8.78 5.18 8.78
C LEU A 128 -8.40 4.33 7.58
N TRP A 129 -8.62 4.87 6.38
CA TRP A 129 -8.37 4.17 5.13
C TRP A 129 -7.39 4.95 4.26
N GLY A 130 -6.16 4.44 4.14
CA GLY A 130 -5.12 5.21 3.44
C GLY A 130 -3.80 4.48 3.23
N ILE A 131 -2.82 5.26 2.78
CA ILE A 131 -1.45 4.81 2.63
C ILE A 131 -0.81 4.66 4.01
N THR A 132 -0.05 3.60 4.21
CA THR A 132 0.52 3.20 5.50
C THR A 132 1.29 4.33 6.19
N SER A 133 2.23 4.96 5.48
CA SER A 133 3.05 6.07 6.00
C SER A 133 2.22 7.29 6.39
N PHE A 134 1.20 7.62 5.60
CA PHE A 134 0.32 8.75 5.90
C PHE A 134 -0.55 8.48 7.14
N VAL A 135 -1.17 7.30 7.23
CA VAL A 135 -1.99 6.90 8.38
C VAL A 135 -1.15 6.94 9.67
N ARG A 136 0.05 6.36 9.63
CA ARG A 136 0.99 6.41 10.76
C ARG A 136 1.33 7.86 11.14
N ARG A 137 1.68 8.70 10.18
CA ARG A 137 2.04 10.10 10.43
C ARG A 137 0.86 10.91 10.99
N ALA A 138 -0.35 10.64 10.54
CA ALA A 138 -1.55 11.30 11.08
C ALA A 138 -1.79 10.95 12.56
N ILE A 139 -1.56 9.69 12.96
CA ILE A 139 -1.69 9.26 14.36
C ILE A 139 -0.60 9.91 15.23
N ILE A 140 0.65 9.94 14.78
CA ILE A 140 1.75 10.65 15.47
C ILE A 140 1.37 12.13 15.64
N ARG A 141 0.90 12.75 14.57
CA ARG A 141 0.53 14.17 14.60
C ARG A 141 -0.65 14.46 15.52
N ALA A 142 -1.62 13.54 15.64
CA ALA A 142 -2.70 13.65 16.59
C ALA A 142 -2.20 13.70 18.04
N THR A 143 -1.21 12.86 18.38
CA THR A 143 -0.57 12.91 19.71
C THR A 143 0.15 14.24 19.94
N GLU A 144 0.91 14.74 18.96
CA GLU A 144 1.60 16.04 19.04
C GLU A 144 0.65 17.22 19.26
N LEU A 145 -0.54 17.17 18.65
CA LEU A 145 -1.57 18.22 18.72
C LEU A 145 -2.55 18.04 19.89
N GLY A 146 -2.50 16.89 20.60
CA GLY A 146 -3.48 16.56 21.64
C GLY A 146 -4.89 16.32 21.12
N VAL A 147 -5.02 15.84 19.88
CA VAL A 147 -6.30 15.57 19.21
C VAL A 147 -6.80 14.17 19.55
N ASP A 148 -8.09 14.02 19.80
CA ASP A 148 -8.72 12.77 20.25
C ASP A 148 -8.96 11.78 19.08
N PHE A 149 -8.25 10.65 19.08
CA PHE A 149 -8.45 9.54 18.15
C PHE A 149 -9.13 8.32 18.81
N SER A 150 -9.73 8.47 19.99
CA SER A 150 -10.37 7.37 20.72
C SER A 150 -11.52 6.67 19.96
N SER A 151 -12.08 7.34 18.94
CA SER A 151 -13.09 6.75 18.05
C SER A 151 -12.53 5.77 17.02
N VAL A 152 -11.21 5.81 16.72
CA VAL A 152 -10.59 5.02 15.66
C VAL A 152 -10.44 3.58 16.12
N ARG A 153 -11.28 2.67 15.60
CA ARG A 153 -11.22 1.25 15.94
C ARG A 153 -10.38 0.42 14.96
N MET A 154 -10.20 0.91 13.73
CA MET A 154 -9.54 0.17 12.65
C MET A 154 -8.72 1.11 11.77
N CYS A 155 -7.54 0.63 11.36
CA CYS A 155 -6.81 1.17 10.23
C CYS A 155 -6.77 0.13 9.11
N SER A 156 -7.20 0.51 7.91
CA SER A 156 -7.11 -0.28 6.69
C SER A 156 -6.07 0.37 5.79
N ILE A 157 -4.86 -0.15 5.84
CA ILE A 157 -3.68 0.42 5.18
C ILE A 157 -3.34 -0.32 3.88
N THR A 158 -2.72 0.36 2.93
CA THR A 158 -2.27 -0.23 1.66
C THR A 158 -1.30 0.70 0.92
N GLY A 159 -0.83 0.27 -0.25
CA GLY A 159 -0.05 1.09 -1.18
C GLY A 159 1.46 1.12 -0.90
N GLU A 160 1.86 0.63 0.24
CA GLU A 160 3.26 0.44 0.67
C GLU A 160 3.36 -0.87 1.43
N ALA A 161 4.54 -1.49 1.43
CA ALA A 161 4.79 -2.61 2.31
C ALA A 161 4.65 -2.14 3.77
N SER A 162 3.89 -2.89 4.56
CA SER A 162 3.81 -2.70 6.01
C SER A 162 4.37 -3.92 6.72
N THR A 163 5.29 -3.69 7.66
CA THR A 163 5.84 -4.78 8.45
C THR A 163 4.99 -5.04 9.70
N PRO A 164 5.05 -6.25 10.31
CA PRO A 164 4.36 -6.51 11.56
C PRO A 164 4.70 -5.48 12.65
N GLU A 165 5.97 -5.06 12.74
CA GLU A 165 6.47 -4.10 13.71
C GLU A 165 5.86 -2.71 13.48
N MET A 166 5.75 -2.28 12.23
CA MET A 166 5.10 -1.01 11.89
C MET A 166 3.61 -1.04 12.25
N ARG A 167 2.94 -2.14 12.01
CA ARG A 167 1.53 -2.31 12.40
C ARG A 167 1.38 -2.30 13.91
N GLU A 168 2.30 -2.91 14.66
CA GLU A 168 2.28 -2.85 16.12
C GLU A 168 2.58 -1.45 16.65
N ASP A 169 3.52 -0.70 16.07
CA ASP A 169 3.76 0.71 16.44
C ASP A 169 2.48 1.55 16.28
N ILE A 170 1.74 1.36 15.19
CA ILE A 170 0.45 2.05 14.99
C ILE A 170 -0.58 1.64 16.04
N ARG A 171 -0.67 0.33 16.39
CA ARG A 171 -1.58 -0.16 17.43
C ARG A 171 -1.23 0.43 18.80
N GLU A 172 0.06 0.45 19.17
CA GLU A 172 0.52 1.02 20.46
C GLU A 172 0.11 2.50 20.56
N ARG A 173 0.35 3.29 19.53
CA ARG A 173 -0.05 4.71 19.49
C ARG A 173 -1.58 4.90 19.61
N LEU A 174 -2.38 4.08 18.93
CA LEU A 174 -3.83 4.15 19.08
C LEU A 174 -4.29 3.75 20.49
N ARG A 175 -3.60 2.82 21.16
CA ARG A 175 -3.86 2.50 22.58
C ARG A 175 -3.59 3.70 23.49
N GLU A 176 -2.55 4.51 23.21
CA GLU A 176 -2.27 5.76 23.91
C GLU A 176 -3.43 6.77 23.75
N HIS A 177 -4.14 6.76 22.62
CA HIS A 177 -5.38 7.51 22.41
C HIS A 177 -6.63 6.88 23.07
N GLY A 178 -6.48 5.81 23.85
CA GLY A 178 -7.58 5.15 24.57
C GLY A 178 -8.32 4.08 23.77
N VAL A 179 -7.86 3.73 22.58
CA VAL A 179 -8.45 2.63 21.79
C VAL A 179 -8.04 1.30 22.40
N LYS A 180 -8.99 0.54 22.94
CA LYS A 180 -8.68 -0.72 23.66
C LYS A 180 -8.12 -1.81 22.78
N ASN A 181 -8.73 -2.02 21.63
CA ASN A 181 -8.39 -3.10 20.67
C ASN A 181 -8.33 -2.54 19.26
N PRO A 182 -7.29 -1.77 18.91
CA PRO A 182 -7.14 -1.24 17.55
C PRO A 182 -6.87 -2.37 16.56
N ILE A 183 -7.62 -2.40 15.46
CA ILE A 183 -7.48 -3.40 14.39
C ILE A 183 -6.63 -2.81 13.28
N MET A 184 -5.63 -3.57 12.83
CA MET A 184 -4.76 -3.20 11.72
C MET A 184 -4.90 -4.19 10.57
N PHE A 185 -5.54 -3.78 9.48
CA PHE A 185 -5.58 -4.59 8.27
C PHE A 185 -4.66 -3.99 7.19
N ASP A 186 -3.71 -4.80 6.78
CA ASP A 186 -2.94 -4.56 5.57
C ASP A 186 -3.74 -5.08 4.37
N ARG A 187 -3.91 -4.27 3.35
CA ARG A 187 -4.63 -4.62 2.13
C ARG A 187 -3.65 -4.74 0.99
N TYR A 188 -3.67 -5.89 0.37
CA TYR A 188 -2.95 -6.13 -0.86
C TYR A 188 -3.83 -5.86 -2.07
N GLY A 189 -3.28 -5.30 -3.13
CA GLY A 189 -3.97 -5.10 -4.38
C GLY A 189 -3.29 -4.10 -5.30
N SER A 190 -3.81 -4.03 -6.50
CA SER A 190 -3.37 -3.10 -7.52
C SER A 190 -4.58 -2.49 -8.23
N THR A 191 -4.34 -1.45 -9.03
CA THR A 191 -5.41 -0.84 -9.83
C THR A 191 -5.99 -1.85 -10.83
N GLU A 192 -5.17 -2.78 -11.31
CA GLU A 192 -5.53 -3.84 -12.27
C GLU A 192 -6.34 -4.97 -11.64
N ALA A 193 -5.94 -5.40 -10.44
CA ALA A 193 -6.52 -6.55 -9.75
C ALA A 193 -7.69 -6.19 -8.82
N GLY A 194 -7.73 -4.94 -8.34
CA GLY A 194 -8.59 -4.57 -7.23
C GLY A 194 -7.94 -4.92 -5.89
N GLY A 195 -8.70 -4.77 -4.80
CA GLY A 195 -8.21 -5.00 -3.44
C GLY A 195 -8.55 -6.39 -2.91
N MET A 196 -7.59 -7.03 -2.29
CA MET A 196 -7.75 -8.23 -1.47
C MET A 196 -7.87 -7.84 -0.01
N ALA A 197 -8.44 -8.70 0.81
CA ALA A 197 -8.80 -8.38 2.18
C ALA A 197 -8.31 -9.45 3.17
N GLN A 198 -7.85 -9.01 4.33
CA GLN A 198 -7.59 -9.87 5.48
C GLN A 198 -8.86 -10.05 6.31
N CYS A 199 -9.10 -11.24 6.83
CA CYS A 199 -10.18 -11.52 7.78
C CYS A 199 -9.71 -11.49 9.25
N HIS A 200 -8.42 -11.45 9.47
CA HIS A 200 -7.74 -11.26 10.76
C HIS A 200 -6.39 -10.59 10.51
N GLU A 201 -5.85 -9.99 11.54
CA GLU A 201 -4.58 -9.28 11.47
C GLU A 201 -3.43 -10.25 11.16
N ASP A 202 -2.50 -9.78 10.34
CA ASP A 202 -1.32 -10.55 9.91
C ASP A 202 -1.64 -11.87 9.17
N GLY A 203 -2.89 -12.04 8.71
CA GLY A 203 -3.32 -13.19 7.93
C GLY A 203 -3.09 -13.05 6.43
N ASP A 204 -3.45 -14.11 5.72
CA ASP A 204 -3.43 -14.12 4.26
C ASP A 204 -4.46 -13.15 3.67
N TRP A 205 -4.22 -12.70 2.43
CA TRP A 205 -5.15 -11.86 1.69
C TRP A 205 -6.10 -12.70 0.85
N HIS A 206 -7.37 -12.73 1.24
CA HIS A 206 -8.44 -13.36 0.48
C HIS A 206 -8.68 -12.66 -0.85
N ASN A 207 -8.84 -13.42 -1.93
CA ASN A 207 -9.52 -12.94 -3.12
C ASN A 207 -11.02 -12.81 -2.81
N PRO A 208 -11.57 -11.59 -2.75
CA PRO A 208 -12.99 -11.42 -2.40
C PRO A 208 -13.94 -11.79 -3.55
N ALA A 209 -13.42 -11.94 -4.76
CA ALA A 209 -14.21 -12.12 -5.96
C ALA A 209 -13.57 -13.10 -6.96
N PRO A 210 -13.44 -14.40 -6.62
CA PRO A 210 -12.89 -15.41 -7.53
C PRO A 210 -13.75 -15.63 -8.78
N ASP A 211 -15.00 -15.17 -8.77
CA ASP A 211 -15.91 -15.09 -9.93
C ASP A 211 -15.59 -13.93 -10.89
N LEU A 212 -14.82 -12.95 -10.45
CA LEU A 212 -14.42 -11.77 -11.25
C LEU A 212 -12.92 -11.75 -11.56
N LEU A 213 -12.10 -12.36 -10.71
CA LEU A 213 -10.65 -12.34 -10.80
C LEU A 213 -10.09 -13.74 -10.56
N PHE A 214 -9.50 -14.31 -11.58
CA PHE A 214 -8.72 -15.54 -11.48
C PHE A 214 -7.26 -15.21 -11.23
N GLN A 215 -6.65 -15.86 -10.25
CA GLN A 215 -5.25 -15.70 -9.85
C GLN A 215 -4.49 -17.00 -10.06
N GLU A 216 -3.27 -16.88 -10.55
CA GLU A 216 -2.35 -18.01 -10.65
C GLU A 216 -0.92 -17.54 -10.32
N VAL A 217 -0.14 -18.40 -9.72
CA VAL A 217 1.30 -18.21 -9.58
C VAL A 217 1.98 -18.95 -10.71
N VAL A 218 2.87 -18.24 -11.39
CA VAL A 218 3.58 -18.78 -12.54
C VAL A 218 5.09 -18.63 -12.37
N ASP A 219 5.82 -19.54 -12.97
CA ASP A 219 7.25 -19.43 -13.14
C ASP A 219 7.56 -18.20 -14.03
N PRO A 220 8.37 -17.25 -13.57
CA PRO A 220 8.57 -15.98 -14.26
C PRO A 220 9.30 -16.11 -15.60
N GLU A 221 10.04 -17.20 -15.83
CA GLU A 221 10.80 -17.44 -17.07
C GLU A 221 9.96 -18.18 -18.10
N THR A 222 9.23 -19.20 -17.67
CA THR A 222 8.49 -20.09 -18.58
C THR A 222 7.00 -19.75 -18.69
N GLY A 223 6.45 -18.97 -17.77
CA GLY A 223 5.02 -18.66 -17.67
C GLY A 223 4.15 -19.87 -17.29
N LYS A 224 4.73 -20.99 -16.88
CA LYS A 224 3.99 -22.19 -16.45
C LYS A 224 3.44 -21.98 -15.06
N ARG A 225 2.19 -22.41 -14.85
CA ARG A 225 1.56 -22.40 -13.54
C ARG A 225 2.33 -23.29 -12.57
N LEU A 226 2.54 -22.77 -11.36
CA LEU A 226 3.15 -23.48 -10.25
C LEU A 226 2.08 -24.05 -9.31
N PRO A 227 2.38 -25.14 -8.58
CA PRO A 227 1.51 -25.68 -7.55
C PRO A 227 1.27 -24.71 -6.40
N ASP A 228 0.20 -24.94 -5.64
CA ASP A 228 -0.10 -24.20 -4.40
C ASP A 228 1.09 -24.27 -3.43
N GLY A 229 1.34 -23.13 -2.77
CA GLY A 229 2.43 -22.96 -1.82
C GLY A 229 3.79 -22.65 -2.46
N GLU A 230 3.99 -22.94 -3.74
CA GLU A 230 5.21 -22.53 -4.43
C GLU A 230 5.22 -21.01 -4.72
N ARG A 231 6.41 -20.43 -4.69
CA ARG A 231 6.61 -19.00 -4.95
C ARG A 231 6.88 -18.74 -6.41
N GLY A 232 6.18 -17.77 -6.98
CA GLY A 232 6.37 -17.34 -8.36
C GLY A 232 5.69 -16.01 -8.65
N ALA A 233 5.69 -15.59 -9.90
CA ALA A 233 5.07 -14.34 -10.32
C ALA A 233 3.54 -14.45 -10.30
N LEU A 234 2.88 -13.47 -9.68
CA LEU A 234 1.41 -13.40 -9.69
C LEU A 234 0.92 -12.96 -11.08
N ALA A 235 0.13 -13.82 -11.70
CA ALA A 235 -0.61 -13.52 -12.91
C ALA A 235 -2.11 -13.45 -12.61
N ILE A 236 -2.78 -12.46 -13.18
CA ILE A 236 -4.21 -12.25 -13.01
C ILE A 236 -4.95 -12.36 -14.36
N THR A 237 -6.14 -12.92 -14.32
CA THR A 237 -7.09 -12.90 -15.44
C THR A 237 -8.42 -12.34 -14.95
N GLN A 238 -8.88 -11.30 -15.61
CA GLN A 238 -10.18 -10.68 -15.32
C GLN A 238 -11.26 -11.43 -16.07
N LEU A 239 -12.20 -12.06 -15.33
CA LEU A 239 -13.20 -12.96 -15.90
C LEU A 239 -14.44 -12.24 -16.46
N ASN A 240 -14.73 -11.04 -15.96
CA ASN A 240 -15.98 -10.34 -16.27
C ASN A 240 -15.79 -8.83 -16.56
N ARG A 241 -14.65 -8.45 -17.13
CA ARG A 241 -14.38 -7.05 -17.49
C ARG A 241 -14.83 -6.73 -18.90
N ARG A 242 -15.22 -5.46 -19.12
CA ARG A 242 -15.63 -4.92 -20.43
C ARG A 242 -14.82 -3.66 -20.82
N GLY A 243 -14.25 -2.94 -19.87
CA GLY A 243 -13.32 -1.85 -20.11
C GLY A 243 -11.92 -2.39 -20.45
N THR A 244 -10.94 -2.16 -19.57
CA THR A 244 -9.62 -2.82 -19.69
C THR A 244 -9.75 -4.28 -19.33
N CYS A 245 -9.41 -5.18 -20.26
CA CYS A 245 -9.46 -6.63 -20.11
C CYS A 245 -8.04 -7.20 -20.05
N LEU A 246 -7.68 -7.84 -18.94
CA LEU A 246 -6.37 -8.41 -18.72
C LEU A 246 -6.47 -9.94 -18.62
N VAL A 247 -5.64 -10.63 -19.39
CA VAL A 247 -5.52 -12.10 -19.40
C VAL A 247 -4.08 -12.48 -19.09
N ARG A 248 -3.90 -13.26 -18.02
CA ARG A 248 -2.58 -13.70 -17.53
C ARG A 248 -1.58 -12.54 -17.37
N TYR A 249 -2.07 -11.42 -16.90
CA TYR A 249 -1.27 -10.22 -16.71
C TYR A 249 -0.40 -10.35 -15.46
N LEU A 250 0.91 -10.19 -15.62
CA LEU A 250 1.88 -10.20 -14.52
C LEU A 250 1.83 -8.87 -13.78
N VAL A 251 1.42 -8.89 -12.52
CA VAL A 251 1.32 -7.66 -11.70
C VAL A 251 2.67 -7.17 -11.18
N GLY A 252 3.72 -7.96 -11.33
CA GLY A 252 5.07 -7.63 -10.91
C GLY A 252 5.41 -8.03 -9.47
N ASP A 253 4.57 -8.83 -8.84
CA ASP A 253 4.78 -9.33 -7.47
C ASP A 253 5.10 -10.83 -7.48
N ILE A 254 6.01 -11.25 -6.60
CA ILE A 254 6.31 -12.65 -6.30
C ILE A 254 5.57 -13.02 -5.03
N VAL A 255 4.70 -14.01 -5.13
CA VAL A 255 3.81 -14.46 -4.05
C VAL A 255 3.73 -15.99 -4.01
N SER A 256 3.05 -16.52 -3.00
CA SER A 256 2.48 -17.88 -3.01
C SER A 256 0.96 -17.78 -2.96
N LEU A 257 0.26 -18.77 -3.51
CA LEU A 257 -1.20 -18.91 -3.37
C LEU A 257 -1.52 -20.18 -2.60
N THR A 258 -2.67 -20.16 -1.93
CA THR A 258 -3.32 -21.35 -1.35
C THR A 258 -4.81 -21.33 -1.67
N HIS A 259 -5.38 -22.51 -1.96
CA HIS A 259 -6.81 -22.71 -2.17
C HIS A 259 -7.47 -23.46 -1.00
N GLU A 260 -6.69 -23.82 0.03
CA GLU A 260 -7.23 -24.43 1.25
C GLU A 260 -8.23 -23.48 1.94
N PRO A 261 -9.29 -24.00 2.55
CA PRO A 261 -10.19 -23.15 3.35
C PRO A 261 -9.41 -22.36 4.42
N CYS A 262 -9.77 -21.10 4.61
CA CYS A 262 -9.11 -20.27 5.60
C CYS A 262 -9.31 -20.86 7.01
N PRO A 263 -8.26 -21.16 7.77
CA PRO A 263 -8.38 -21.75 9.09
C PRO A 263 -9.04 -20.82 10.11
N HIS A 264 -9.04 -19.50 9.83
CA HIS A 264 -9.60 -18.50 10.74
C HIS A 264 -11.09 -18.21 10.48
N CYS A 265 -11.49 -17.97 9.23
CA CYS A 265 -12.87 -17.61 8.90
C CYS A 265 -13.64 -18.69 8.12
N GLY A 266 -13.02 -19.81 7.76
CA GLY A 266 -13.63 -20.91 7.02
C GLY A 266 -13.94 -20.64 5.54
N ARG A 267 -13.66 -19.43 5.02
CA ARG A 267 -13.91 -19.12 3.60
C ARG A 267 -13.00 -19.95 2.69
N GLY A 268 -13.60 -20.52 1.66
CA GLY A 268 -12.89 -21.08 0.52
C GLY A 268 -12.42 -19.98 -0.46
N GLY A 269 -11.81 -20.41 -1.56
CA GLY A 269 -11.22 -19.54 -2.58
C GLY A 269 -9.73 -19.30 -2.37
N ASP A 270 -9.13 -18.67 -3.36
CA ASP A 270 -7.69 -18.39 -3.35
C ASP A 270 -7.33 -17.28 -2.37
N ARG A 271 -6.17 -17.44 -1.74
CA ARG A 271 -5.55 -16.46 -0.86
C ARG A 271 -4.09 -16.27 -1.22
N VAL A 272 -3.67 -15.00 -1.24
CA VAL A 272 -2.24 -14.65 -1.35
C VAL A 272 -1.60 -14.78 0.03
N VAL A 273 -0.51 -15.53 0.09
CA VAL A 273 0.22 -15.82 1.32
C VAL A 273 1.44 -14.91 1.44
N PRO A 274 1.66 -14.23 2.57
CA PRO A 274 2.86 -13.42 2.80
C PRO A 274 4.15 -14.28 2.81
N PRO A 275 5.35 -13.68 2.56
CA PRO A 275 5.57 -12.29 2.19
C PRO A 275 5.39 -12.02 0.69
N ILE A 276 5.02 -10.79 0.34
CA ILE A 276 5.00 -10.31 -1.04
C ILE A 276 6.33 -9.63 -1.33
N VAL A 277 6.94 -9.96 -2.47
CA VAL A 277 8.21 -9.36 -2.93
C VAL A 277 8.05 -8.88 -4.36
N ARG A 278 8.42 -7.66 -4.66
CA ARG A 278 8.41 -7.17 -6.04
C ARG A 278 9.58 -7.71 -6.84
N THR A 279 9.31 -8.12 -8.08
CA THR A 279 10.35 -8.67 -9.00
C THR A 279 11.48 -7.69 -9.29
N LYS A 280 11.22 -6.39 -9.20
CA LYS A 280 12.21 -5.34 -9.48
C LYS A 280 13.01 -4.89 -8.24
N ASP A 281 12.74 -5.44 -7.07
CA ASP A 281 13.24 -4.90 -5.81
C ASP A 281 14.56 -5.53 -5.32
N LEU A 282 15.13 -6.51 -6.04
CA LEU A 282 16.45 -6.99 -5.70
C LEU A 282 17.51 -5.98 -6.16
N VAL A 283 18.21 -5.39 -5.21
CA VAL A 283 19.21 -4.35 -5.48
C VAL A 283 20.61 -4.88 -5.23
N LYS A 284 21.50 -4.72 -6.21
CA LYS A 284 22.90 -5.09 -6.05
C LYS A 284 23.66 -3.94 -5.40
N VAL A 285 24.24 -4.17 -4.22
CA VAL A 285 25.04 -3.17 -3.48
C VAL A 285 26.35 -3.80 -3.10
N LYS A 286 27.48 -3.17 -3.42
CA LYS A 286 28.85 -3.70 -3.16
C LYS A 286 29.02 -5.13 -3.66
N GLY A 287 28.42 -5.46 -4.80
CA GLY A 287 28.48 -6.80 -5.39
C GLY A 287 27.54 -7.84 -4.77
N MET A 288 26.85 -7.52 -3.68
CA MET A 288 25.86 -8.40 -3.04
C MET A 288 24.44 -8.06 -3.50
N LEU A 289 23.64 -9.09 -3.73
CA LEU A 289 22.22 -8.94 -4.00
C LEU A 289 21.47 -8.86 -2.68
N ILE A 290 20.86 -7.72 -2.38
CA ILE A 290 20.08 -7.50 -1.18
C ILE A 290 18.59 -7.51 -1.50
N ASN A 291 17.82 -8.00 -0.55
CA ASN A 291 16.36 -7.88 -0.59
C ASN A 291 15.95 -6.64 0.22
N PRO A 292 15.49 -5.56 -0.42
CA PRO A 292 15.08 -4.35 0.27
C PRO A 292 13.98 -4.59 1.31
N THR A 293 13.05 -5.49 1.05
CA THR A 293 11.97 -5.80 1.99
C THR A 293 12.53 -6.27 3.33
N VAL A 294 13.47 -7.22 3.31
CA VAL A 294 14.11 -7.73 4.53
C VAL A 294 14.89 -6.65 5.26
N LEU A 295 15.58 -5.77 4.51
CA LEU A 295 16.30 -4.63 5.08
C LEU A 295 15.35 -3.63 5.75
N LEU A 296 14.27 -3.28 5.07
CA LEU A 296 13.27 -2.33 5.61
C LEU A 296 12.54 -2.92 6.82
N GLU A 297 12.21 -4.22 6.83
CA GLU A 297 11.66 -4.93 7.97
C GLU A 297 12.58 -4.83 9.20
N SER A 298 13.86 -5.17 9.01
CA SER A 298 14.85 -5.10 10.09
C SER A 298 15.02 -3.70 10.66
N LEU A 299 14.99 -2.67 9.82
CA LEU A 299 15.07 -1.26 10.26
C LEU A 299 13.79 -0.81 10.98
N THR A 300 12.63 -1.27 10.54
CA THR A 300 11.35 -0.97 11.19
C THR A 300 11.27 -1.56 12.61
N ALA A 301 11.95 -2.67 12.85
CA ALA A 301 12.01 -3.30 14.17
C ALA A 301 12.81 -2.48 15.21
N VAL A 302 13.60 -1.50 14.78
CA VAL A 302 14.37 -0.62 15.68
C VAL A 302 13.42 0.36 16.36
N LYS A 303 13.27 0.21 17.66
CA LYS A 303 12.31 1.00 18.46
C LYS A 303 12.72 2.48 18.55
N GLY A 304 11.69 3.34 18.51
CA GLY A 304 11.85 4.79 18.69
C GLY A 304 12.40 5.52 17.48
N LEU A 305 12.32 4.92 16.29
CA LEU A 305 12.48 5.65 15.04
C LEU A 305 11.12 6.26 14.64
N ASP A 306 11.09 7.58 14.50
CA ASP A 306 9.91 8.28 13.98
C ASP A 306 9.80 8.09 12.47
N GLU A 307 10.95 8.20 11.77
CA GLU A 307 11.07 7.94 10.34
C GLU A 307 12.46 7.40 9.99
N PHE A 308 12.56 6.66 8.86
CA PHE A 308 13.85 6.26 8.30
C PHE A 308 13.78 6.12 6.77
N GLN A 309 14.94 6.25 6.12
CA GLN A 309 15.12 6.08 4.68
C GLN A 309 16.49 5.46 4.40
N VAL A 310 16.54 4.47 3.54
CA VAL A 310 17.77 3.90 3.00
C VAL A 310 18.12 4.60 1.70
N VAL A 311 19.30 5.19 1.62
CA VAL A 311 19.84 5.81 0.41
C VAL A 311 21.03 5.00 -0.06
N LEU A 312 20.94 4.51 -1.30
CA LEU A 312 22.05 3.87 -1.99
C LEU A 312 22.73 4.92 -2.88
N THR A 313 23.97 5.15 -2.66
CA THR A 313 24.76 6.12 -3.42
C THR A 313 26.16 5.58 -3.69
N ARG A 314 27.02 6.39 -4.26
CA ARG A 314 28.44 6.12 -4.42
C ARG A 314 29.26 6.90 -3.39
N GLN A 315 30.42 6.36 -2.98
CA GLN A 315 31.33 7.06 -2.07
C GLN A 315 31.82 8.39 -2.65
N ASP A 316 32.02 8.42 -3.97
CA ASP A 316 32.25 9.62 -4.76
C ASP A 316 31.17 9.70 -5.85
N GLU A 317 30.24 10.62 -5.70
CA GLU A 317 29.11 10.81 -6.62
C GLU A 317 29.57 11.26 -8.02
N SER A 318 30.74 11.84 -8.13
CA SER A 318 31.34 12.29 -9.40
C SER A 318 32.03 11.17 -10.18
N ASP A 319 32.36 10.04 -9.52
CA ASP A 319 33.03 8.89 -10.13
C ASP A 319 32.05 7.72 -10.33
N ALA A 320 31.73 7.44 -11.59
CA ALA A 320 30.85 6.33 -11.97
C ALA A 320 31.38 4.93 -11.56
N PHE A 321 32.66 4.80 -11.23
CA PHE A 321 33.31 3.56 -10.81
C PHE A 321 33.57 3.51 -9.30
N SER A 322 33.19 4.55 -8.56
CA SER A 322 33.31 4.58 -7.11
C SER A 322 32.48 3.47 -6.45
N MET A 323 32.92 3.02 -5.31
CA MET A 323 32.24 1.96 -4.56
C MET A 323 30.86 2.44 -4.07
N ASP A 324 29.90 1.51 -4.09
CA ASP A 324 28.58 1.76 -3.52
C ASP A 324 28.66 2.09 -2.02
N GLU A 325 27.79 2.96 -1.58
CA GLU A 325 27.60 3.30 -0.17
C GLU A 325 26.13 3.20 0.20
N MET A 326 25.86 2.69 1.39
CA MET A 326 24.51 2.67 1.98
C MET A 326 24.48 3.70 3.11
N ILE A 327 23.55 4.63 3.03
CA ILE A 327 23.27 5.61 4.08
C ILE A 327 21.88 5.29 4.62
N VAL A 328 21.74 5.17 5.95
CA VAL A 328 20.43 5.10 6.60
C VAL A 328 20.16 6.45 7.27
N ARG A 329 19.25 7.21 6.70
CA ARG A 329 18.78 8.46 7.28
C ARG A 329 17.72 8.12 8.33
N VAL A 330 17.85 8.68 9.52
CA VAL A 330 16.96 8.38 10.65
C VAL A 330 16.46 9.65 11.31
N ALA A 331 15.19 9.67 11.64
CA ALA A 331 14.57 10.63 12.54
C ALA A 331 14.15 9.90 13.80
N SER A 332 14.55 10.39 14.96
CA SER A 332 14.25 9.76 16.25
C SER A 332 14.23 10.80 17.36
N ALA A 333 13.21 10.76 18.19
CA ALA A 333 13.12 11.57 19.41
C ALA A 333 13.97 11.02 20.58
N ARG A 334 14.61 9.85 20.40
CA ARG A 334 15.51 9.26 21.43
C ARG A 334 16.72 10.14 21.66
N SER A 335 17.03 10.39 22.93
CA SER A 335 18.25 11.12 23.34
C SER A 335 19.52 10.28 23.24
N ASP A 336 19.40 8.95 23.25
CA ASP A 336 20.48 7.98 23.11
C ASP A 336 20.83 7.75 21.64
N ARG A 337 21.56 8.68 21.05
CA ARG A 337 21.98 8.59 19.63
C ARG A 337 22.91 7.42 19.36
N ASP A 338 23.81 7.12 20.29
CA ASP A 338 24.77 6.02 20.12
C ASP A 338 24.07 4.67 20.12
N GLY A 339 23.05 4.49 20.97
CA GLY A 339 22.20 3.31 20.96
C GLY A 339 21.42 3.17 19.65
N VAL A 340 20.85 4.26 19.13
CA VAL A 340 20.18 4.25 17.81
C VAL A 340 21.14 3.86 16.69
N VAL A 341 22.37 4.42 16.68
CA VAL A 341 23.40 4.08 15.68
C VAL A 341 23.75 2.60 15.74
N SER A 342 23.93 2.04 16.94
CA SER A 342 24.23 0.62 17.11
C SER A 342 23.11 -0.26 16.60
N GLU A 343 21.87 -0.03 17.06
CA GLU A 343 20.70 -0.83 16.69
C GLU A 343 20.41 -0.78 15.18
N VAL A 344 20.46 0.39 14.56
CA VAL A 344 20.26 0.57 13.11
C VAL A 344 21.38 -0.11 12.32
N THR A 345 22.63 -0.01 12.79
CA THR A 345 23.78 -0.67 12.15
C THR A 345 23.63 -2.19 12.20
N ASP A 346 23.28 -2.74 13.37
CA ASP A 346 23.10 -4.18 13.57
C ASP A 346 21.93 -4.73 12.72
N ALA A 347 20.82 -4.00 12.66
CA ALA A 347 19.69 -4.33 11.82
C ALA A 347 20.06 -4.38 10.34
N ALA A 348 20.73 -3.35 9.82
CA ALA A 348 21.17 -3.30 8.43
C ALA A 348 22.24 -4.37 8.13
N GLN A 349 23.14 -4.63 9.04
CA GLN A 349 24.20 -5.62 8.87
C GLN A 349 23.66 -7.05 8.89
N THR A 350 22.66 -7.32 9.71
CA THR A 350 21.97 -8.61 9.78
C THR A 350 21.20 -8.88 8.47
N ALA A 351 20.44 -7.87 7.99
CA ALA A 351 19.56 -8.03 6.83
C ALA A 351 20.30 -7.99 5.49
N ALA A 352 21.26 -7.06 5.34
CA ALA A 352 21.93 -6.79 4.07
C ALA A 352 23.42 -7.13 4.06
N ARG A 353 24.00 -7.51 5.20
CA ARG A 353 25.45 -7.73 5.40
C ARG A 353 26.31 -6.50 5.03
N ILE A 354 25.71 -5.33 5.09
CA ILE A 354 26.33 -4.04 4.78
C ILE A 354 26.27 -3.18 6.02
N ARG A 355 27.41 -2.59 6.39
CA ARG A 355 27.45 -1.57 7.44
C ARG A 355 27.11 -0.21 6.82
N PRO A 356 25.98 0.41 7.22
CA PRO A 356 25.58 1.70 6.67
C PRO A 356 26.35 2.85 7.34
N LYS A 357 26.33 4.01 6.69
CA LYS A 357 26.48 5.29 7.38
C LYS A 357 25.13 5.70 7.95
N ILE A 358 25.11 6.29 9.14
CA ILE A 358 23.88 6.79 9.76
C ILE A 358 23.87 8.31 9.68
N ASP A 359 22.78 8.86 9.18
CA ASP A 359 22.56 10.30 9.06
C ASP A 359 21.29 10.68 9.83
N PHE A 360 21.43 11.54 10.84
CA PHE A 360 20.31 12.03 11.64
C PHE A 360 19.70 13.25 10.98
N VAL A 361 18.41 13.18 10.68
CA VAL A 361 17.66 14.22 9.97
C VAL A 361 16.31 14.47 10.65
N GLU A 362 15.62 15.53 10.26
CA GLU A 362 14.21 15.72 10.67
C GLU A 362 13.29 14.73 9.93
N ALA A 363 12.18 14.35 10.57
CA ALA A 363 11.23 13.42 9.95
C ALA A 363 10.65 13.96 8.62
N SER A 364 10.46 15.28 8.52
CA SER A 364 10.00 15.97 7.31
C SER A 364 11.00 15.93 6.15
N ASP A 365 12.29 15.69 6.43
CA ASP A 365 13.31 15.51 5.39
C ASP A 365 13.31 14.13 4.78
N ILE A 366 12.65 13.17 5.45
CA ILE A 366 12.44 11.79 4.96
C ILE A 366 11.07 11.67 4.30
N TYR A 367 10.04 12.17 4.96
CA TYR A 367 8.68 12.14 4.45
C TYR A 367 7.89 13.37 4.87
N ASP A 368 7.49 14.16 3.90
CA ASP A 368 6.62 15.32 4.08
C ASP A 368 5.29 15.07 3.32
N PRO A 369 4.18 14.80 4.05
CA PRO A 369 2.89 14.56 3.41
C PRO A 369 2.36 15.72 2.56
N ALA A 370 2.89 16.94 2.75
CA ALA A 370 2.55 18.10 1.94
C ALA A 370 3.25 18.08 0.56
N LYS A 371 4.29 17.28 0.38
CA LYS A 371 5.08 17.20 -0.85
C LYS A 371 4.93 15.86 -1.55
N GLU A 372 4.76 14.79 -0.79
CA GLU A 372 4.79 13.42 -1.30
C GLU A 372 3.55 12.64 -0.84
N SER A 373 2.99 11.84 -1.74
CA SER A 373 1.81 11.02 -1.44
C SER A 373 2.11 9.80 -0.58
N LYS A 374 3.39 9.37 -0.52
CA LYS A 374 3.86 8.22 0.26
C LYS A 374 5.34 8.36 0.58
N ALA A 375 5.79 7.73 1.65
CA ALA A 375 7.20 7.68 2.00
C ALA A 375 7.98 6.77 1.03
N VAL A 376 9.09 7.27 0.49
CA VAL A 376 10.03 6.47 -0.30
C VAL A 376 11.13 5.97 0.63
N ARG A 377 11.01 4.71 1.07
CA ARG A 377 11.91 4.09 2.06
C ARG A 377 13.26 3.68 1.52
N LEU A 378 13.35 3.42 0.21
CA LEU A 378 14.60 3.11 -0.48
C LEU A 378 14.79 4.04 -1.67
N VAL A 379 15.88 4.75 -1.70
CA VAL A 379 16.29 5.65 -2.80
C VAL A 379 17.60 5.15 -3.37
N ASP A 380 17.62 4.84 -4.65
CA ASP A 380 18.86 4.50 -5.38
C ASP A 380 19.29 5.72 -6.22
N LYS A 381 20.43 6.30 -5.87
CA LYS A 381 21.03 7.48 -6.52
C LYS A 381 22.27 7.16 -7.35
N ARG A 382 22.57 5.88 -7.57
CA ARG A 382 23.81 5.45 -8.24
C ARG A 382 23.78 5.57 -9.74
#